data_664c0ae90ec4443014cf2b2ed914cc74
#
_entry.id   664c0ae90ec4443014cf2b2ed914cc74
#
_cell.length_a   1.000
_cell.length_b   1.000
_cell.length_c   1.000
_cell.angle_alpha   90.00
_cell.angle_beta   90.00
_cell.angle_gamma   90.00
#
_symmetry.space_group_name_H-M   'P 1'
#
loop_
_entity.id
_entity.type
_entity.pdbx_description
1 polymer ?
#
loop_
_entity_poly.entity_id
_entity_poly.type
_entity_poly.pdbx_seq_one_letter_code
_entity_poly.pdbx_strand_id
1 'polypeptide(L)'
;YVGGMKEKDLKLSEGKKVIIGTYAMAEEGLDIKTLTTLLMATPKVDVTQAVGRILRRKHKQATVIDIIDTHSIFQRHWGKRRAFYRKQKFNVKHATLSDYKNNRWQTLIENGKLKRKKKQKITVETETLKGVCLINLDE
;
A
#
# COMPACT_ATOMS: atom_id res chain seq x y z
N TYR A 1 11.45 -12.00 7.95
CA TYR A 1 10.47 -13.09 8.00
C TYR A 1 10.43 -13.80 6.65
N VAL A 2 11.12 -14.93 6.54
CA VAL A 2 11.15 -15.78 5.35
C VAL A 2 10.83 -17.22 5.75
N GLY A 3 10.39 -18.05 4.80
CA GLY A 3 10.13 -19.47 5.05
C GLY A 3 11.37 -20.18 5.59
N GLY A 4 11.18 -21.11 6.49
CA GLY A 4 12.27 -21.91 7.12
C GLY A 4 13.00 -21.23 8.27
N MET A 5 12.64 -20.02 8.70
CA MET A 5 13.18 -19.42 9.92
C MET A 5 12.77 -20.21 11.15
N LYS A 6 13.71 -20.38 12.10
CA LYS A 6 13.40 -21.02 13.39
C LYS A 6 12.53 -20.10 14.25
N GLU A 7 11.68 -20.68 15.07
CA GLU A 7 10.77 -19.93 15.96
C GLU A 7 11.51 -18.93 16.87
N LYS A 8 12.71 -19.29 17.32
CA LYS A 8 13.57 -18.42 18.13
C LYS A 8 13.94 -17.12 17.38
N ASP A 9 14.27 -17.22 16.09
CA ASP A 9 14.66 -16.09 15.28
C ASP A 9 13.45 -15.20 14.91
N LEU A 10 12.28 -15.83 14.74
CA LEU A 10 11.01 -15.12 14.56
C LEU A 10 10.69 -14.27 15.80
N LYS A 11 10.76 -14.85 16.99
CA LYS A 11 10.53 -14.13 18.27
C LYS A 11 11.51 -12.97 18.47
N LEU A 12 12.79 -13.16 18.14
CA LEU A 12 13.79 -12.09 18.21
C LEU A 12 13.47 -10.92 17.24
N SER A 13 12.87 -11.24 16.10
CA SER A 13 12.49 -10.25 15.09
C SER A 13 11.29 -9.39 15.50
N GLU A 14 10.41 -9.91 16.35
CA GLU A 14 9.19 -9.21 16.80
C GLU A 14 9.46 -7.91 17.56
N GLY A 15 10.61 -7.81 18.23
CA GLY A 15 11.04 -6.59 18.93
C GLY A 15 11.68 -5.52 18.04
N LYS A 16 11.82 -5.76 16.74
CA LYS A 16 12.48 -4.82 15.84
C LYS A 16 11.52 -3.73 15.35
N LYS A 17 12.06 -2.54 15.13
CA LYS A 17 11.29 -1.39 14.59
C LYS A 17 10.85 -1.60 13.16
N VAL A 18 11.63 -2.32 12.36
CA VAL A 18 11.35 -2.63 10.96
C VAL A 18 11.48 -4.13 10.76
N ILE A 19 10.48 -4.71 10.13
CA ILE A 19 10.44 -6.15 9.82
C ILE A 19 10.22 -6.27 8.32
N ILE A 20 11.10 -7.02 7.66
CA ILE A 20 10.98 -7.35 6.25
C ILE A 20 10.53 -8.81 6.17
N GLY A 21 9.50 -9.08 5.40
CA GLY A 21 8.96 -10.43 5.24
C GLY A 21 8.36 -10.66 3.87
N THR A 22 8.24 -11.94 3.51
CA THR A 22 7.46 -12.34 2.35
C THR A 22 5.96 -12.24 2.63
N TYR A 23 5.14 -12.13 1.59
CA TYR A 23 3.68 -12.11 1.76
C TYR A 23 3.15 -13.37 2.46
N ALA A 24 3.67 -14.56 2.12
CA ALA A 24 3.26 -15.80 2.76
C ALA A 24 3.47 -15.73 4.28
N MET A 25 4.65 -15.30 4.73
CA MET A 25 4.94 -15.15 6.15
C MET A 25 4.11 -14.04 6.82
N ALA A 26 3.88 -12.94 6.10
CA ALA A 26 3.04 -11.86 6.61
C ALA A 26 1.57 -12.28 6.79
N GLU A 27 1.10 -13.21 5.96
CA GLU A 27 -0.30 -13.67 6.00
C GLU A 27 -0.53 -14.80 7.00
N GLU A 28 0.43 -15.69 7.20
CA GLU A 28 0.28 -16.88 8.02
C GLU A 28 0.99 -16.80 9.36
N GLY A 29 2.23 -16.29 9.37
CA GLY A 29 3.12 -16.37 10.52
C GLY A 29 3.27 -15.09 11.35
N LEU A 30 2.84 -13.94 10.85
CA LEU A 30 3.08 -12.67 11.54
C LEU A 30 1.95 -12.33 12.52
N ASP A 31 2.21 -12.42 13.82
CA ASP A 31 1.27 -11.98 14.87
C ASP A 31 1.86 -10.88 15.77
N ILE A 32 2.39 -9.86 15.15
CA ILE A 32 3.01 -8.74 15.87
C ILE A 32 1.97 -7.63 16.08
N LYS A 33 1.50 -7.52 17.30
CA LYS A 33 0.41 -6.58 17.68
C LYS A 33 0.85 -5.11 17.69
N THR A 34 2.13 -4.83 17.64
CA THR A 34 2.71 -3.48 17.70
C THR A 34 2.90 -2.84 16.31
N LEU A 35 2.68 -3.59 15.24
CA LEU A 35 2.82 -3.07 13.88
C LEU A 35 1.75 -2.01 13.60
N THR A 36 2.18 -0.81 13.19
CA THR A 36 1.32 0.33 12.86
C THR A 36 1.31 0.66 11.38
N THR A 37 2.33 0.20 10.67
CA THR A 37 2.54 0.54 9.26
C THR A 37 2.86 -0.71 8.45
N LEU A 38 2.22 -0.85 7.31
CA LEU A 38 2.51 -1.87 6.30
C LEU A 38 3.01 -1.18 5.04
N LEU A 39 4.22 -1.53 4.60
CA LEU A 39 4.74 -1.13 3.30
C LEU A 39 4.71 -2.34 2.36
N MET A 40 3.93 -2.26 1.31
CA MET A 40 3.87 -3.26 0.25
C MET A 40 4.81 -2.84 -0.89
N ALA A 41 6.02 -3.42 -0.86
CA ALA A 41 7.08 -3.07 -1.82
C ALA A 41 6.94 -3.78 -3.17
N THR A 42 6.15 -4.84 -3.23
CA THR A 42 5.90 -5.60 -4.47
C THR A 42 4.40 -5.74 -4.73
N PRO A 43 3.97 -5.77 -6.01
CA PRO A 43 2.56 -5.87 -6.35
C PRO A 43 1.94 -7.20 -5.91
N LYS A 44 0.81 -7.13 -5.22
CA LYS A 44 -0.03 -8.28 -4.87
C LYS A 44 -1.49 -7.99 -5.24
N VAL A 45 -2.23 -9.01 -5.59
CA VAL A 45 -3.65 -8.88 -5.98
C VAL A 45 -4.54 -8.75 -4.76
N ASP A 46 -4.44 -9.71 -3.84
CA ASP A 46 -5.21 -9.74 -2.60
C ASP A 46 -4.32 -9.35 -1.42
N VAL A 47 -4.74 -8.34 -0.71
CA VAL A 47 -4.02 -7.78 0.44
C VAL A 47 -4.84 -7.87 1.72
N THR A 48 -5.97 -8.54 1.68
CA THR A 48 -6.94 -8.61 2.78
C THR A 48 -6.29 -9.11 4.07
N GLN A 49 -5.53 -10.18 3.98
CA GLN A 49 -4.87 -10.76 5.15
C GLN A 49 -3.73 -9.87 5.66
N ALA A 50 -2.85 -9.41 4.77
CA ALA A 50 -1.71 -8.56 5.15
C ALA A 50 -2.19 -7.26 5.82
N VAL A 51 -3.18 -6.59 5.24
CA VAL A 51 -3.79 -5.39 5.83
C VAL A 51 -4.52 -5.71 7.12
N GLY A 52 -5.23 -6.83 7.18
CA GLY A 52 -5.92 -7.29 8.39
C GLY A 52 -4.98 -7.48 9.59
N ARG A 53 -3.73 -7.87 9.36
CA ARG A 53 -2.72 -8.01 10.43
C ARG A 53 -2.40 -6.67 11.11
N ILE A 54 -2.27 -5.59 10.34
CA ILE A 54 -2.05 -4.25 10.87
C ILE A 54 -3.27 -3.72 11.64
N LEU A 55 -4.47 -4.11 11.21
CA LEU A 55 -5.71 -3.63 11.81
C LEU A 55 -6.16 -4.43 13.05
N ARG A 56 -5.42 -5.46 13.48
CA ARG A 56 -5.77 -6.29 14.65
C ARG A 56 -5.88 -5.52 15.96
N ARG A 57 -5.12 -4.42 16.09
CA ARG A 57 -5.28 -3.49 17.21
C ARG A 57 -5.86 -2.17 16.75
N LYS A 58 -6.63 -1.54 17.62
CA LYS A 58 -7.02 -0.14 17.42
C LYS A 58 -5.77 0.74 17.60
N HIS A 59 -5.20 1.15 16.51
CA HIS A 59 -4.15 2.16 16.49
C HIS A 59 -4.78 3.54 16.33
N LYS A 60 -4.09 4.57 16.81
CA LYS A 60 -4.48 5.96 16.56
C LYS A 60 -4.61 6.22 15.05
N GLN A 61 -3.69 5.65 14.28
CA GLN A 61 -3.72 5.68 12.81
C GLN A 61 -2.89 4.50 12.26
N ALA A 62 -3.54 3.49 11.71
CA ALA A 62 -2.85 2.46 10.94
C ALA A 62 -2.59 2.99 9.52
N THR A 63 -1.38 2.78 9.03
CA THR A 63 -0.96 3.27 7.71
C THR A 63 -0.60 2.11 6.80
N VAL A 64 -1.14 2.12 5.58
CA VAL A 64 -0.76 1.19 4.52
C VAL A 64 -0.14 2.01 3.39
N ILE A 65 1.08 1.67 3.02
CA ILE A 65 1.80 2.25 1.89
C ILE A 65 1.82 1.19 0.79
N ASP A 66 1.22 1.52 -0.33
CA ASP A 66 1.05 0.63 -1.48
C ASP A 66 1.83 1.19 -2.66
N ILE A 67 2.95 0.55 -3.02
CA ILE A 67 3.76 0.92 -4.18
C ILE A 67 3.14 0.30 -5.42
N ILE A 68 2.81 1.15 -6.41
CA ILE A 68 2.10 0.73 -7.61
C ILE A 68 3.01 0.92 -8.82
N ASP A 69 3.37 -0.20 -9.42
CA ASP A 69 4.14 -0.24 -10.64
C ASP A 69 3.30 0.21 -11.85
N THR A 70 3.96 0.79 -12.85
CA THR A 70 3.35 1.31 -14.08
C THR A 70 2.92 0.22 -15.06
N HIS A 71 3.46 -0.99 -14.94
CA HIS A 71 3.14 -2.10 -15.84
C HIS A 71 1.64 -2.47 -15.80
N SER A 72 1.05 -2.76 -16.95
CA SER A 72 -0.41 -2.97 -17.14
C SER A 72 -1.01 -4.05 -16.22
N ILE A 73 -0.28 -5.12 -15.95
CA ILE A 73 -0.71 -6.18 -15.03
C ILE A 73 -0.86 -5.63 -13.61
N PHE A 74 0.11 -4.86 -13.14
CA PHE A 74 0.11 -4.30 -11.80
C PHE A 74 -0.94 -3.20 -11.63
N GLN A 75 -1.24 -2.45 -12.69
CA GLN A 75 -2.37 -1.52 -12.71
C GLN A 75 -3.72 -2.23 -12.54
N ARG A 76 -3.89 -3.44 -13.12
CA ARG A 76 -5.08 -4.27 -12.89
C ARG A 76 -5.16 -4.76 -11.44
N HIS A 77 -4.03 -5.18 -10.87
CA HIS A 77 -3.94 -5.57 -9.46
C HIS A 77 -4.30 -4.39 -8.53
N TRP A 78 -3.79 -3.20 -8.84
CA TRP A 78 -4.18 -1.97 -8.14
C TRP A 78 -5.68 -1.73 -8.19
N GLY A 79 -6.32 -1.94 -9.33
CA GLY A 79 -7.78 -1.82 -9.46
C GLY A 79 -8.53 -2.66 -8.43
N LYS A 80 -8.10 -3.91 -8.20
CA LYS A 80 -8.68 -4.81 -7.20
C LYS A 80 -8.41 -4.32 -5.77
N ARG A 81 -7.17 -3.93 -5.45
CA ARG A 81 -6.82 -3.39 -4.13
C ARG A 81 -7.58 -2.11 -3.81
N ARG A 82 -7.72 -1.20 -4.79
CA ARG A 82 -8.51 0.02 -4.65
C ARG A 82 -9.99 -0.27 -4.33
N ALA A 83 -10.58 -1.30 -4.95
CA ALA A 83 -11.93 -1.74 -4.64
C ALA A 83 -12.04 -2.25 -3.19
N PHE A 84 -11.07 -3.02 -2.73
CA PHE A 84 -10.96 -3.45 -1.34
C PHE A 84 -10.86 -2.26 -0.38
N TYR A 85 -9.94 -1.31 -0.60
CA TYR A 85 -9.80 -0.12 0.25
C TYR A 85 -11.09 0.71 0.32
N ARG A 86 -11.79 0.83 -0.80
CA ARG A 86 -13.10 1.50 -0.84
C ARG A 86 -14.14 0.77 -0.01
N LYS A 87 -14.24 -0.56 -0.13
CA LYS A 87 -15.17 -1.40 0.63
C LYS A 87 -14.91 -1.27 2.14
N GLN A 88 -13.65 -1.22 2.55
CA GLN A 88 -13.24 -1.05 3.94
C GLN A 88 -13.31 0.41 4.43
N LYS A 89 -13.78 1.34 3.60
CA LYS A 89 -13.92 2.77 3.90
C LYS A 89 -12.59 3.46 4.27
N PHE A 90 -11.47 2.99 3.72
CA PHE A 90 -10.18 3.63 3.93
C PHE A 90 -10.11 4.98 3.24
N ASN A 91 -9.37 5.89 3.85
CA ASN A 91 -8.95 7.13 3.20
C ASN A 91 -7.68 6.85 2.40
N VAL A 92 -7.76 7.03 1.07
CA VAL A 92 -6.64 6.75 0.17
C VAL A 92 -6.18 8.04 -0.47
N LYS A 93 -4.90 8.32 -0.30
CA LYS A 93 -4.20 9.39 -1.00
C LYS A 93 -3.19 8.78 -1.96
N HIS A 94 -2.88 9.46 -3.03
CA HIS A 94 -1.82 9.06 -3.95
C HIS A 94 -0.90 10.24 -4.26
N ALA A 95 0.32 9.92 -4.65
CA ALA A 95 1.29 10.85 -5.15
C ALA A 95 2.15 10.14 -6.20
N THR A 96 2.63 10.88 -7.19
CA THR A 96 3.79 10.48 -8.00
C THR A 96 5.05 10.65 -7.17
N LEU A 97 6.20 10.13 -7.62
CA LEU A 97 7.47 10.35 -6.92
C LEU A 97 7.78 11.84 -6.76
N SER A 98 7.59 12.62 -7.82
CA SER A 98 7.76 14.07 -7.79
C SER A 98 6.81 14.75 -6.80
N ASP A 99 5.54 14.35 -6.78
CA ASP A 99 4.57 14.91 -5.84
C ASP A 99 4.89 14.52 -4.40
N TYR A 100 5.37 13.30 -4.18
CA TYR A 100 5.83 12.84 -2.87
C TYR A 100 7.02 13.67 -2.36
N LYS A 101 8.05 13.87 -3.19
CA LYS A 101 9.21 14.72 -2.86
C LYS A 101 8.78 16.16 -2.48
N ASN A 102 7.70 16.66 -3.08
CA ASN A 102 7.14 17.99 -2.81
C ASN A 102 6.00 18.01 -1.79
N ASN A 103 5.78 16.91 -1.09
CA ASN A 103 4.68 16.71 -0.12
C ASN A 103 3.29 17.04 -0.68
N ARG A 104 3.07 16.79 -1.96
CA ARG A 104 1.79 17.00 -2.65
C ARG A 104 1.03 15.69 -2.76
N TRP A 105 -0.16 15.63 -2.18
CA TRP A 105 -0.99 14.43 -2.14
C TRP A 105 -2.37 14.70 -2.72
N GLN A 106 -2.85 13.79 -3.53
CA GLN A 106 -4.21 13.83 -4.07
C GLN A 106 -5.08 12.79 -3.36
N THR A 107 -6.24 13.20 -2.86
CA THR A 107 -7.19 12.28 -2.24
C THR A 107 -7.97 11.54 -3.32
N LEU A 108 -7.85 10.21 -3.35
CA LEU A 108 -8.59 9.33 -4.26
C LEU A 108 -9.89 8.82 -3.65
N ILE A 109 -9.83 8.39 -2.39
CA ILE A 109 -10.95 7.83 -1.66
C ILE A 109 -11.03 8.52 -0.30
N GLU A 110 -12.22 8.94 0.07
CA GLU A 110 -12.52 9.47 1.39
C GLU A 110 -13.79 8.83 1.93
N ASN A 111 -13.69 8.22 3.11
CA ASN A 111 -14.80 7.48 3.73
C ASN A 111 -15.46 6.46 2.78
N GLY A 112 -14.66 5.75 1.99
CA GLY A 112 -15.14 4.77 1.02
C GLY A 112 -15.76 5.36 -0.26
N LYS A 113 -15.77 6.69 -0.44
CA LYS A 113 -16.28 7.35 -1.64
C LYS A 113 -15.13 7.80 -2.54
N LEU A 114 -15.22 7.50 -3.84
CA LEU A 114 -14.26 7.98 -4.83
C LEU A 114 -14.43 9.50 -5.01
N LYS A 115 -13.34 10.24 -4.87
CA LYS A 115 -13.31 11.66 -5.27
C LYS A 115 -13.22 11.70 -6.80
N ARG A 116 -14.22 12.29 -7.46
CA ARG A 116 -14.17 12.54 -8.91
C ARG A 116 -13.10 13.59 -9.17
N LYS A 117 -12.15 13.29 -10.07
CA LYS A 117 -11.27 14.34 -10.61
C LYS A 117 -12.16 15.38 -11.24
N LYS A 118 -12.05 16.65 -10.84
CA LYS A 118 -12.55 17.74 -11.65
C LYS A 118 -11.85 17.62 -13.01
N LYS A 119 -12.62 17.51 -14.11
CA LYS A 119 -12.06 17.51 -15.46
C LYS A 119 -11.35 18.86 -15.66
N GLN A 120 -10.05 18.89 -15.43
CA GLN A 120 -9.23 19.92 -16.04
C GLN A 120 -9.18 19.56 -17.53
N LYS A 121 -9.55 20.48 -18.41
CA LYS A 121 -9.23 20.39 -19.83
C LYS A 121 -7.70 20.32 -19.92
N ILE A 122 -7.18 19.15 -20.13
CA ILE A 122 -5.76 18.98 -20.40
C ILE A 122 -5.61 19.15 -21.89
N THR A 123 -4.99 20.24 -22.29
CA THR A 123 -4.34 20.35 -23.58
C THR A 123 -3.29 19.24 -23.63
N VAL A 124 -3.43 18.33 -24.58
CA VAL A 124 -2.63 17.12 -24.68
C VAL A 124 -1.25 17.51 -25.18
N GLU A 125 -0.29 17.61 -24.31
CA GLU A 125 1.10 17.30 -24.64
C GLU A 125 1.32 15.85 -24.23
N THR A 126 1.69 15.06 -25.22
CA THR A 126 1.85 13.61 -25.11
C THR A 126 3.15 13.28 -24.41
N GLU A 127 3.15 13.25 -23.10
CA GLU A 127 4.13 12.50 -22.34
C GLU A 127 3.40 11.46 -21.51
N THR A 128 3.61 10.23 -21.91
CA THR A 128 2.98 9.03 -21.35
C THR A 128 3.74 8.58 -20.11
N LEU A 129 3.44 9.18 -18.99
CA LEU A 129 3.80 8.62 -17.70
C LEU A 129 2.54 8.50 -16.84
N LYS A 130 1.95 7.32 -16.88
CA LYS A 130 0.75 6.99 -16.10
C LYS A 130 1.07 5.91 -15.10
N GLY A 131 1.77 6.26 -14.06
CA GLY A 131 1.83 5.46 -12.86
C GLY A 131 1.01 6.14 -11.77
N VAL A 132 0.10 5.41 -11.16
CA VAL A 132 -0.60 5.87 -9.96
C VAL A 132 -0.01 5.08 -8.80
N CYS A 133 0.82 5.75 -8.03
CA CYS A 133 1.54 5.17 -6.93
C CYS A 133 1.35 6.04 -5.70
N LEU A 134 1.37 5.47 -4.53
CA LEU A 134 1.69 6.27 -3.34
C LEU A 134 3.12 6.81 -3.45
N ILE A 135 4.01 6.04 -4.11
CA ILE A 135 5.33 6.47 -4.58
C ILE A 135 5.56 5.80 -5.94
N ASN A 136 5.76 6.58 -6.99
CA ASN A 136 6.18 6.08 -8.30
C ASN A 136 7.71 6.10 -8.36
N LEU A 137 8.34 4.98 -8.68
CA LEU A 137 9.80 4.81 -8.67
C LEU A 137 10.45 5.07 -10.04
N ASP A 138 9.69 5.56 -11.05
CA ASP A 138 10.26 5.84 -12.35
C ASP A 138 11.06 7.15 -12.34
N GLU A 139 12.35 7.02 -12.25
CA GLU A 139 13.42 7.84 -12.81
C GLU A 139 14.51 6.91 -13.30
#